data_7cfbd5bbce53ce7471e01381e7421303
#
_entry.id   7cfbd5bbce53ce7471e01381e7421303
#
_cell.length_a   1.000
_cell.length_b   1.000
_cell.length_c   1.000
_cell.angle_alpha   90.00
_cell.angle_beta   90.00
_cell.angle_gamma   90.00
#
_symmetry.space_group_name_H-M   'P 1'
#
loop_
_entity.id
_entity.type
_entity.pdbx_description
1 polymer ?
#
loop_
_entity_poly.entity_id
_entity_poly.type
_entity_poly.pdbx_seq_one_letter_code
_entity_poly.pdbx_strand_id
1 'polypeptide(L)'
;MTDTVTVNADELREEVKQKYREVALNPEGSFHFHTGRPLAERLGYDMAVVAKLPDVAVESFAGVANPFSMAELQPGTRVVDAGSGAGFDSFVAASKVGPAGLVIGIDMTDEML
;
A
#
# COMPACT_ATOMS: atom_id res chain seq x y z
N MET A 1 5.85 29.88 -26.37
CA MET A 1 4.59 29.73 -25.63
C MET A 1 4.58 28.38 -24.94
N THR A 2 4.20 28.37 -23.73
CA THR A 2 4.13 27.13 -22.98
C THR A 2 2.71 26.61 -23.06
N ASP A 3 2.53 25.44 -23.62
CA ASP A 3 1.25 24.76 -23.55
C ASP A 3 1.04 24.31 -22.11
N THR A 4 0.14 24.97 -21.43
CA THR A 4 -0.21 24.60 -20.07
C THR A 4 -1.27 23.52 -20.13
N VAL A 5 -0.90 22.31 -19.81
CA VAL A 5 -1.89 21.26 -19.56
C VAL A 5 -2.50 21.56 -18.20
N THR A 6 -3.74 22.00 -18.21
CA THR A 6 -4.47 22.23 -16.98
C THR A 6 -5.01 20.90 -16.49
N VAL A 7 -4.40 20.40 -15.41
CA VAL A 7 -4.90 19.21 -14.73
C VAL A 7 -5.88 19.66 -13.65
N ASN A 8 -7.11 19.18 -13.71
CA ASN A 8 -8.07 19.37 -12.64
C ASN A 8 -7.69 18.42 -11.49
N ALA A 9 -7.19 18.99 -10.42
CA ALA A 9 -6.71 18.21 -9.27
C ALA A 9 -7.82 17.37 -8.62
N ASP A 10 -9.06 17.86 -8.63
CA ASP A 10 -10.19 17.12 -8.05
C ASP A 10 -10.58 15.92 -8.94
N GLU A 11 -10.61 16.11 -10.26
CA GLU A 11 -10.86 15.02 -11.19
C GLU A 11 -9.77 13.95 -11.09
N LEU A 12 -8.52 14.35 -11.07
CA LEU A 12 -7.39 13.43 -10.93
C LEU A 12 -7.49 12.65 -9.63
N ARG A 13 -7.82 13.33 -8.53
CA ARG A 13 -7.99 12.68 -7.23
C ARG A 13 -9.11 11.64 -7.27
N GLU A 14 -10.24 11.96 -7.91
CA GLU A 14 -11.34 11.01 -8.04
C GLU A 14 -10.99 9.81 -8.94
N GLU A 15 -10.25 10.02 -10.02
CA GLU A 15 -9.76 8.94 -10.86
C GLU A 15 -8.81 8.01 -10.09
N VAL A 16 -7.90 8.57 -9.32
CA VAL A 16 -6.98 7.80 -8.48
C VAL A 16 -7.75 7.01 -7.42
N LYS A 17 -8.71 7.64 -6.73
CA LYS A 17 -9.59 6.95 -5.78
C LYS A 17 -10.34 5.80 -6.43
N GLN A 18 -10.89 6.03 -7.63
CA GLN A 18 -11.64 5.01 -8.36
C GLN A 18 -10.74 3.82 -8.70
N LYS A 19 -9.51 4.06 -9.11
CA LYS A 19 -8.55 3.00 -9.43
C LYS A 19 -8.21 2.16 -8.20
N TYR A 20 -7.95 2.80 -7.07
CA TYR A 20 -7.71 2.10 -5.82
C TYR A 20 -8.93 1.32 -5.34
N ARG A 21 -10.13 1.89 -5.52
CA ARG A 21 -11.38 1.21 -5.18
C ARG A 21 -11.56 -0.06 -6.01
N GLU A 22 -11.26 -0.01 -7.31
CA GLU A 22 -11.30 -1.17 -8.19
C GLU A 22 -10.37 -2.28 -7.70
N VAL A 23 -9.16 -1.94 -7.27
CA VAL A 23 -8.20 -2.89 -6.71
C VAL A 23 -8.75 -3.50 -5.43
N ALA A 24 -9.33 -2.69 -4.54
CA ALA A 24 -9.86 -3.16 -3.26
C ALA A 24 -11.06 -4.10 -3.45
N LEU A 25 -11.95 -3.79 -4.40
CA LEU A 25 -13.16 -4.56 -4.64
C LEU A 25 -12.96 -5.78 -5.55
N ASN A 26 -11.90 -5.77 -6.34
CA ASN A 26 -11.59 -6.85 -7.27
C ASN A 26 -10.08 -7.07 -7.38
N PRO A 27 -9.44 -7.57 -6.31
CA PRO A 27 -8.00 -7.74 -6.28
C PRO A 27 -7.48 -8.76 -7.30
N GLU A 28 -8.33 -9.67 -7.76
CA GLU A 28 -7.99 -10.66 -8.79
C GLU A 28 -8.30 -10.18 -10.22
N GLY A 29 -8.74 -8.93 -10.38
CA GLY A 29 -9.05 -8.36 -11.69
C GLY A 29 -7.83 -8.24 -12.59
N SER A 30 -8.09 -8.11 -13.90
CA SER A 30 -7.03 -7.92 -14.90
C SER A 30 -6.51 -6.49 -14.85
N PHE A 31 -5.39 -6.31 -14.17
CA PHE A 31 -4.67 -5.04 -14.13
C PHE A 31 -3.39 -5.15 -14.96
N HIS A 32 -2.92 -4.01 -15.51
CA HIS A 32 -1.69 -3.96 -16.30
C HIS A 32 -0.40 -4.02 -15.47
N PHE A 33 -0.52 -4.24 -14.17
CA PHE A 33 0.60 -4.34 -13.24
C PHE A 33 0.41 -5.56 -12.34
N HIS A 34 1.52 -6.05 -11.83
CA HIS A 34 1.49 -7.15 -10.88
C HIS A 34 0.90 -6.69 -9.53
N THR A 35 0.17 -7.57 -8.88
CA THR A 35 -0.41 -7.31 -7.56
C THR A 35 -0.18 -8.51 -6.64
N GLY A 36 -0.44 -8.30 -5.35
CA GLY A 36 -0.49 -9.35 -4.38
C GLY A 36 0.86 -9.97 -4.03
N ARG A 37 0.80 -11.23 -3.62
CA ARG A 37 1.97 -11.98 -3.15
C ARG A 37 3.11 -12.04 -4.18
N PRO A 38 2.86 -12.30 -5.47
CA PRO A 38 3.94 -12.31 -6.47
C PRO A 38 4.66 -10.96 -6.57
N LEU A 39 3.94 -9.86 -6.44
CA LEU A 39 4.55 -8.53 -6.45
C LEU A 39 5.40 -8.32 -5.19
N ALA A 40 4.90 -8.70 -4.01
CA ALA A 40 5.64 -8.59 -2.77
C ALA A 40 6.96 -9.36 -2.84
N GLU A 41 6.94 -10.57 -3.37
CA GLU A 41 8.16 -11.37 -3.56
C GLU A 41 9.13 -10.68 -4.51
N ARG A 42 8.64 -10.16 -5.64
CA ARG A 42 9.46 -9.46 -6.63
C ARG A 42 10.10 -8.19 -6.04
N LEU A 43 9.41 -7.48 -5.17
CA LEU A 43 9.93 -6.27 -4.53
C LEU A 43 10.82 -6.56 -3.31
N GLY A 44 11.02 -7.82 -2.96
CA GLY A 44 11.96 -8.21 -1.91
C GLY A 44 11.42 -8.14 -0.49
N TYR A 45 10.10 -8.17 -0.30
CA TYR A 45 9.51 -8.26 1.04
C TYR A 45 9.88 -9.59 1.70
N ASP A 46 9.97 -9.56 3.05
CA ASP A 46 10.15 -10.77 3.84
C ASP A 46 8.89 -11.64 3.75
N MET A 47 8.97 -12.72 2.99
CA MET A 47 7.81 -13.57 2.73
C MET A 47 7.35 -14.33 3.98
N ALA A 48 8.20 -14.50 4.99
CA ALA A 48 7.78 -15.07 6.29
C ALA A 48 6.83 -14.10 7.01
N VAL A 49 7.06 -12.81 6.92
CA VAL A 49 6.15 -11.78 7.44
C VAL A 49 4.88 -11.72 6.59
N VAL A 50 5.00 -11.69 5.28
CA VAL A 50 3.85 -11.64 4.36
C VAL A 50 2.89 -12.81 4.59
N ALA A 51 3.41 -13.99 4.87
CA ALA A 51 2.59 -15.19 5.14
C ALA A 51 1.66 -15.05 6.35
N LYS A 52 1.96 -14.13 7.27
CA LYS A 52 1.17 -13.89 8.49
C LYS A 52 0.15 -12.78 8.34
N LEU A 53 0.14 -12.08 7.21
CA LEU A 53 -0.75 -10.95 6.99
C LEU A 53 -2.14 -11.41 6.54
N PRO A 54 -3.20 -10.58 6.75
CA PRO A 54 -4.53 -10.86 6.22
C PRO A 54 -4.49 -11.03 4.70
N ASP A 55 -5.16 -12.04 4.19
CA ASP A 55 -5.16 -12.33 2.75
C ASP A 55 -5.66 -11.16 1.92
N VAL A 56 -6.69 -10.45 2.38
CA VAL A 56 -7.23 -9.27 1.68
C VAL A 56 -6.16 -8.19 1.49
N ALA A 57 -5.36 -7.94 2.53
CA ALA A 57 -4.29 -6.95 2.45
C ALA A 57 -3.20 -7.38 1.44
N VAL A 58 -2.84 -8.64 1.44
CA VAL A 58 -1.83 -9.18 0.52
C VAL A 58 -2.34 -9.17 -0.92
N GLU A 59 -3.53 -9.65 -1.15
CA GLU A 59 -4.12 -9.74 -2.49
C GLU A 59 -4.33 -8.37 -3.14
N SER A 60 -4.62 -7.36 -2.34
CA SER A 60 -4.85 -5.98 -2.81
C SER A 60 -3.56 -5.18 -2.97
N PHE A 61 -2.42 -5.74 -2.60
CA PHE A 61 -1.15 -5.00 -2.65
C PHE A 61 -0.79 -4.64 -4.10
N ALA A 62 -0.56 -3.36 -4.35
CA ALA A 62 -0.25 -2.80 -5.67
C ALA A 62 0.82 -1.70 -5.55
N GLY A 63 1.88 -1.97 -4.82
CA GLY A 63 2.98 -1.03 -4.62
C GLY A 63 3.99 -1.04 -5.77
N VAL A 64 4.91 -0.09 -5.75
CA VAL A 64 5.98 0.05 -6.75
C VAL A 64 7.36 -0.18 -6.15
N ALA A 65 7.48 -0.22 -4.84
CA ALA A 65 8.75 -0.40 -4.14
C ALA A 65 8.51 -0.98 -2.75
N ASN A 66 9.59 -1.49 -2.16
CA ASN A 66 9.60 -1.95 -0.78
C ASN A 66 10.28 -0.88 0.09
N PRO A 67 9.50 -0.07 0.85
CA PRO A 67 10.09 1.01 1.66
C PRO A 67 11.00 0.49 2.77
N PHE A 68 10.81 -0.74 3.21
CA PHE A 68 11.62 -1.35 4.28
C PHE A 68 13.04 -1.71 3.82
N SER A 69 13.30 -1.71 2.51
CA SER A 69 14.65 -1.85 1.97
C SER A 69 15.47 -0.56 2.09
N MET A 70 14.81 0.58 2.28
CA MET A 70 15.43 1.90 2.35
C MET A 70 15.86 2.28 3.76
N ALA A 71 15.12 1.82 4.76
CA ALA A 71 15.42 2.12 6.16
C ALA A 71 14.83 1.03 7.05
N GLU A 72 15.56 0.69 8.10
CA GLU A 72 15.12 -0.28 9.09
C GLU A 72 14.24 0.39 10.15
N LEU A 73 13.09 -0.20 10.45
CA LEU A 73 12.23 0.25 11.54
C LEU A 73 12.66 -0.41 12.85
N GLN A 74 12.97 0.40 13.83
CA GLN A 74 13.34 -0.09 15.15
C GLN A 74 12.09 -0.45 15.96
N PRO A 75 12.16 -1.45 16.88
CA PRO A 75 11.09 -1.73 17.81
C PRO A 75 10.70 -0.48 18.61
N GLY A 76 9.40 -0.28 18.81
CA GLY A 76 8.87 0.88 19.53
C GLY A 76 8.68 2.14 18.69
N THR A 77 9.04 2.13 17.42
CA THR A 77 8.90 3.28 16.52
C THR A 77 7.43 3.59 16.25
N ARG A 78 7.13 4.86 16.03
CA ARG A 78 5.81 5.35 15.63
C ARG A 78 5.85 5.67 14.13
N VAL A 79 4.95 5.06 13.36
CA VAL A 79 4.96 5.14 11.89
C VAL A 79 3.62 5.65 11.39
N VAL A 80 3.67 6.55 10.41
CA VAL A 80 2.49 6.93 9.62
C VAL A 80 2.71 6.39 8.20
N ASP A 81 1.75 5.60 7.74
CA ASP A 81 1.73 5.05 6.38
C ASP A 81 0.73 5.85 5.54
N ALA A 82 1.22 6.79 4.76
CA ALA A 82 0.39 7.62 3.90
C ALA A 82 0.06 6.84 2.62
N GLY A 83 -1.23 6.79 2.27
CA GLY A 83 -1.70 5.98 1.15
C GLY A 83 -1.64 4.49 1.47
N SER A 84 -2.10 4.11 2.66
CA SER A 84 -1.93 2.76 3.20
C SER A 84 -2.64 1.66 2.40
N GLY A 85 -3.61 2.03 1.57
CA GLY A 85 -4.43 1.05 0.84
C GLY A 85 -5.14 0.10 1.80
N ALA A 86 -5.15 -1.18 1.47
CA ALA A 86 -5.73 -2.22 2.33
C ALA A 86 -4.82 -2.59 3.52
N GLY A 87 -3.71 -1.88 3.72
CA GLY A 87 -2.89 -1.98 4.91
C GLY A 87 -1.66 -2.87 4.80
N PHE A 88 -1.27 -3.30 3.61
CA PHE A 88 -0.14 -4.23 3.44
C PHE A 88 1.14 -3.71 4.13
N ASP A 89 1.61 -2.52 3.75
CA ASP A 89 2.81 -1.94 4.36
C ASP A 89 2.61 -1.58 5.84
N SER A 90 1.39 -1.15 6.20
CA SER A 90 1.05 -0.88 7.61
C SER A 90 1.20 -2.13 8.46
N PHE A 91 0.72 -3.29 7.99
CA PHE A 91 0.88 -4.56 8.71
C PHE A 91 2.33 -5.01 8.79
N VAL A 92 3.10 -4.86 7.70
CA VAL A 92 4.53 -5.16 7.71
C VAL A 92 5.26 -4.26 8.72
N ALA A 93 4.97 -2.96 8.71
CA ALA A 93 5.54 -2.02 9.67
C ALA A 93 5.19 -2.40 11.12
N ALA A 94 3.93 -2.79 11.36
CA ALA A 94 3.48 -3.21 12.69
C ALA A 94 4.28 -4.43 13.19
N SER A 95 4.59 -5.37 12.32
CA SER A 95 5.42 -6.53 12.69
C SER A 95 6.84 -6.13 13.09
N LYS A 96 7.35 -5.04 12.53
CA LYS A 96 8.72 -4.56 12.83
C LYS A 96 8.80 -3.71 14.08
N VAL A 97 7.81 -2.83 14.32
CA VAL A 97 7.82 -1.94 15.49
C VAL A 97 7.36 -2.63 16.76
N GLY A 98 6.63 -3.72 16.64
CA GLY A 98 6.19 -4.56 17.76
C GLY A 98 5.16 -3.89 18.68
N PRO A 99 4.87 -4.52 19.86
CA PRO A 99 3.79 -4.08 20.73
C PRO A 99 3.97 -2.70 21.34
N ALA A 100 5.21 -2.23 21.48
CA ALA A 100 5.52 -0.90 22.03
C ALA A 100 5.49 0.21 20.96
N GLY A 101 5.37 -0.17 19.68
CA GLY A 101 5.28 0.77 18.56
C GLY A 101 3.85 1.14 18.23
N LEU A 102 3.72 2.00 17.23
CA LEU A 102 2.42 2.43 16.71
C LEU A 102 2.52 2.61 15.20
N VAL A 103 1.54 2.09 14.48
CA VAL A 103 1.40 2.33 13.04
C VAL A 103 0.03 2.90 12.76
N ILE A 104 -0.02 4.00 12.02
CA ILE A 104 -1.26 4.64 11.59
C ILE A 104 -1.27 4.64 10.06
N GLY A 105 -2.25 3.95 9.47
CA GLY A 105 -2.47 3.96 8.03
C GLY A 105 -3.48 5.04 7.66
N ILE A 106 -3.20 5.78 6.60
CA ILE A 106 -4.06 6.83 6.06
C ILE A 106 -4.30 6.56 4.58
N ASP A 107 -5.55 6.54 4.17
CA ASP A 107 -5.90 6.39 2.76
C ASP A 107 -7.07 7.28 2.37
N MET A 108 -7.14 7.65 1.08
CA MET A 108 -8.19 8.49 0.54
C MET A 108 -9.44 7.72 0.12
N THR A 109 -9.41 6.40 0.16
CA THR A 109 -10.49 5.52 -0.29
C THR A 109 -11.00 4.71 0.90
N ASP A 110 -12.26 4.91 1.29
CA ASP A 110 -12.85 4.24 2.44
C ASP A 110 -12.81 2.72 2.30
N GLU A 111 -13.01 2.20 1.11
CA GLU A 111 -13.00 0.75 0.82
C GLU A 111 -11.64 0.10 1.05
N MET A 112 -10.56 0.88 1.09
CA MET A 112 -9.21 0.38 1.39
C MET A 112 -8.98 0.23 2.90
N LEU A 113 -9.69 0.97 3.71
CA LEU A 113 -9.53 0.95 5.16
C LEU A 113 -10.43 -0.12 5.78
#